data_97cfd747f153bb8533f21a9fb0c407ba
#
_entry.id   97cfd747f153bb8533f21a9fb0c407ba
#
_cell.length_a   1.000
_cell.length_b   1.000
_cell.length_c   1.000
_cell.angle_alpha   90.00
_cell.angle_beta   90.00
_cell.angle_gamma   90.00
#
_symmetry.space_group_name_H-M   'P 1'
#
loop_
_entity.id
_entity.type
_entity.pdbx_description
1 polymer ?
#
loop_
_entity_poly.entity_id
_entity_poly.type
_entity_poly.pdbx_seq_one_letter_code
_entity_poly.pdbx_strand_id
1 'polypeptide(L)'
;SALRHNAERLGVTNLAVTNQDARNFSFKPFGDRTDAENRIEEVDRALVDAPCSCEGTIRKNPDAFEEWSLSHVKGTAGVQRGILRRAVDATRTGGTVVYATCTFAPEENEAVVDHVLDSGDCELRTWEPPAGFDTDPGVTEWQGESYDHSLERAHRVYPHRNDTGGFFCAKLEVTA
;
A
#
# COMPACT_ATOMS: atom_id res chain seq x y z
N SER A 1 7.48 19.03 7.26
CA SER A 1 7.51 17.56 7.33
C SER A 1 8.80 17.03 6.75
N ALA A 2 9.24 15.84 7.14
CA ALA A 2 10.45 15.19 6.62
C ALA A 2 10.36 15.00 5.10
N LEU A 3 9.19 14.64 4.58
CA LEU A 3 8.96 14.48 3.14
C LEU A 3 9.25 15.76 2.36
N ARG A 4 8.74 16.91 2.83
CA ARG A 4 8.99 18.20 2.18
C ARG A 4 10.49 18.57 2.20
N HIS A 5 11.15 18.38 3.33
CA HIS A 5 12.59 18.64 3.45
C HIS A 5 13.40 17.76 2.48
N ASN A 6 13.07 16.48 2.38
CA ASN A 6 13.74 15.57 1.45
C ASN A 6 13.50 15.95 -0.01
N ALA A 7 12.27 16.36 -0.36
CA ALA A 7 11.97 16.82 -1.72
C ALA A 7 12.77 18.08 -2.08
N GLU A 8 12.84 19.07 -1.17
CA GLU A 8 13.63 20.28 -1.35
C GLU A 8 15.14 19.96 -1.50
N ARG A 9 15.67 19.09 -0.64
CA ARG A 9 17.07 18.65 -0.70
C ARG A 9 17.43 17.93 -1.99
N LEU A 10 16.51 17.18 -2.57
CA LEU A 10 16.68 16.42 -3.81
C LEU A 10 16.33 17.23 -5.07
N GLY A 11 15.91 18.50 -4.91
CA GLY A 11 15.55 19.36 -6.04
C GLY A 11 14.26 18.95 -6.76
N VAL A 12 13.35 18.23 -6.08
CA VAL A 12 12.06 17.84 -6.65
C VAL A 12 11.13 19.05 -6.68
N THR A 13 10.80 19.54 -7.88
CA THR A 13 10.02 20.78 -8.08
C THR A 13 8.55 20.52 -8.45
N ASN A 14 8.22 19.29 -8.88
CA ASN A 14 6.89 18.88 -9.31
C ASN A 14 6.16 18.04 -8.25
N LEU A 15 6.29 18.42 -6.98
CA LEU A 15 5.68 17.74 -5.83
C LEU A 15 4.76 18.70 -5.07
N ALA A 16 3.54 18.26 -4.79
CA ALA A 16 2.64 18.88 -3.83
C ALA A 16 2.48 17.97 -2.61
N VAL A 17 2.64 18.52 -1.40
CA VAL A 17 2.53 17.78 -0.14
C VAL A 17 1.31 18.29 0.62
N THR A 18 0.40 17.38 0.98
CA THR A 18 -0.75 17.67 1.84
C THR A 18 -0.69 16.88 3.14
N ASN A 19 -1.42 17.34 4.14
CA ASN A 19 -1.63 16.62 5.39
C ASN A 19 -3.12 16.28 5.51
N GLN A 20 -3.50 15.12 5.00
CA GLN A 20 -4.88 14.62 5.01
C GLN A 20 -4.89 13.21 5.60
N ASP A 21 -6.02 12.78 6.14
CA ASP A 21 -6.28 11.37 6.40
C ASP A 21 -6.45 10.67 5.04
N ALA A 22 -5.56 9.71 4.75
CA ALA A 22 -5.55 9.04 3.45
C ALA A 22 -6.84 8.26 3.14
N ARG A 23 -7.60 7.85 4.17
CA ARG A 23 -8.92 7.22 3.99
C ARG A 23 -9.95 8.17 3.35
N ASN A 24 -9.75 9.47 3.56
CA ASN A 24 -10.63 10.54 3.09
C ASN A 24 -9.90 11.50 2.16
N PHE A 25 -8.83 11.04 1.51
CA PHE A 25 -8.05 11.86 0.60
C PHE A 25 -8.94 12.55 -0.44
N SER A 26 -8.66 13.83 -0.67
CA SER A 26 -9.41 14.67 -1.61
C SER A 26 -8.46 15.51 -2.46
N PHE A 27 -8.80 15.69 -3.72
CA PHE A 27 -8.07 16.57 -4.64
C PHE A 27 -8.39 18.08 -4.45
N LYS A 28 -9.36 18.43 -3.61
CA LYS A 28 -9.77 19.84 -3.36
C LYS A 28 -8.63 20.80 -3.08
N PRO A 29 -7.57 20.43 -2.30
CA PRO A 29 -6.44 21.34 -2.08
C PRO A 29 -5.64 21.67 -3.34
N PHE A 30 -5.75 20.87 -4.41
CA PHE A 30 -5.01 21.03 -5.67
C PHE A 30 -5.76 21.83 -6.73
N GLY A 31 -7.01 22.17 -6.51
CA GLY A 31 -7.79 22.94 -7.43
C GLY A 31 -9.27 23.06 -7.06
N ASP A 32 -9.58 24.07 -6.28
CA ASP A 32 -10.92 24.69 -6.33
C ASP A 32 -10.91 25.69 -7.49
N ARG A 33 -10.54 25.18 -8.69
CA ARG A 33 -10.56 25.97 -9.89
C ARG A 33 -11.91 25.78 -10.54
N THR A 34 -12.60 26.88 -10.74
CA THR A 34 -13.84 26.99 -11.49
C THR A 34 -13.69 26.58 -12.97
N ASP A 35 -12.46 26.30 -13.41
CA ASP A 35 -12.14 25.79 -14.74
C ASP A 35 -12.19 24.26 -14.75
N ALA A 36 -13.24 23.71 -15.35
CA ALA A 36 -13.42 22.26 -15.53
C ALA A 36 -12.22 21.59 -16.27
N GLU A 37 -11.50 22.34 -17.13
CA GLU A 37 -10.35 21.84 -17.90
C GLU A 37 -9.08 21.59 -17.07
N ASN A 38 -8.99 22.13 -15.84
CA ASN A 38 -7.79 22.01 -14.98
C ASN A 38 -8.08 21.33 -13.64
N ARG A 39 -9.21 20.65 -13.51
CA ARG A 39 -9.58 19.94 -12.29
C ARG A 39 -8.95 18.56 -12.27
N ILE A 40 -8.18 18.28 -11.21
CA ILE A 40 -7.67 16.94 -10.95
C ILE A 40 -8.77 16.18 -10.19
N GLU A 41 -9.29 15.12 -10.76
CA GLU A 41 -10.31 14.25 -10.16
C GLU A 41 -9.74 12.85 -9.85
N GLU A 42 -8.71 12.45 -10.57
CA GLU A 42 -8.06 11.15 -10.47
C GLU A 42 -6.56 11.25 -10.79
N VAL A 43 -5.82 10.19 -10.47
CA VAL A 43 -4.39 10.05 -10.79
C VAL A 43 -4.16 8.84 -11.68
N ASP A 44 -3.03 8.84 -12.42
CA ASP A 44 -2.62 7.70 -13.22
C ASP A 44 -2.12 6.53 -12.36
N ARG A 45 -1.49 6.85 -11.23
CA ARG A 45 -0.85 5.87 -10.35
C ARG A 45 -0.90 6.32 -8.90
N ALA A 46 -1.07 5.37 -8.00
CA ALA A 46 -0.99 5.59 -6.56
C ALA A 46 0.01 4.60 -5.93
N LEU A 47 0.77 5.07 -4.96
CA LEU A 47 1.59 4.24 -4.08
C LEU A 47 1.04 4.39 -2.65
N VAL A 48 0.61 3.30 -2.08
CA VAL A 48 0.12 3.20 -0.71
C VAL A 48 1.21 2.55 0.15
N ASP A 49 2.02 3.39 0.78
CA ASP A 49 2.94 2.99 1.86
C ASP A 49 2.15 3.10 3.18
N ALA A 50 1.46 2.02 3.52
CA ALA A 50 0.46 2.03 4.56
C ALA A 50 1.08 1.97 5.97
N PRO A 51 0.49 2.66 6.97
CA PRO A 51 0.85 2.41 8.35
C PRO A 51 0.63 0.94 8.68
N CYS A 52 1.57 0.29 9.36
CA CYS A 52 1.51 -1.13 9.68
C CYS A 52 2.15 -1.43 11.04
N SER A 53 2.03 -2.68 11.53
CA SER A 53 2.66 -3.15 12.77
C SER A 53 4.18 -3.22 12.73
N CYS A 54 4.79 -2.99 11.56
CA CYS A 54 6.24 -2.88 11.36
C CYS A 54 7.08 -4.11 11.76
N GLU A 55 6.50 -5.30 11.82
CA GLU A 55 7.20 -6.55 12.19
C GLU A 55 8.48 -6.80 11.37
N GLY A 56 8.45 -6.44 10.09
CA GLY A 56 9.60 -6.58 9.20
C GLY A 56 10.76 -5.64 9.52
N THR A 57 10.59 -4.66 10.41
CA THR A 57 11.63 -3.70 10.78
C THR A 57 12.35 -4.03 12.09
N ILE A 58 11.98 -5.08 12.79
CA ILE A 58 12.47 -5.46 14.13
C ILE A 58 14.00 -5.44 14.22
N ARG A 59 14.71 -5.85 13.17
CA ARG A 59 16.18 -5.81 13.14
C ARG A 59 16.76 -4.39 13.34
N LYS A 60 16.02 -3.35 12.91
CA LYS A 60 16.43 -1.93 12.99
C LYS A 60 15.67 -1.17 14.06
N ASN A 61 14.46 -1.61 14.36
CA ASN A 61 13.54 -1.00 15.32
C ASN A 61 12.99 -2.07 16.28
N PRO A 62 13.74 -2.43 17.34
CA PRO A 62 13.28 -3.41 18.32
C PRO A 62 11.98 -3.04 19.03
N ASP A 63 11.67 -1.74 19.15
CA ASP A 63 10.45 -1.24 19.81
C ASP A 63 9.18 -1.73 19.08
N ALA A 64 9.26 -2.02 17.78
CA ALA A 64 8.17 -2.61 17.03
C ALA A 64 7.69 -3.95 17.60
N PHE A 65 8.57 -4.69 18.30
CA PHE A 65 8.21 -5.93 18.97
C PHE A 65 7.48 -5.68 20.30
N GLU A 66 7.86 -4.63 21.04
CA GLU A 66 7.23 -4.28 22.32
C GLU A 66 5.80 -3.74 22.11
N GLU A 67 5.56 -3.02 21.03
CA GLU A 67 4.26 -2.45 20.69
C GLU A 67 3.34 -3.45 19.98
N TRP A 68 3.85 -4.59 19.57
CA TRP A 68 3.10 -5.58 18.81
C TRP A 68 1.98 -6.22 19.63
N SER A 69 0.78 -6.30 19.07
CA SER A 69 -0.33 -7.10 19.58
C SER A 69 -1.29 -7.45 18.45
N LEU A 70 -2.00 -8.57 18.56
CA LEU A 70 -3.01 -8.94 17.56
C LEU A 70 -4.15 -7.90 17.46
N SER A 71 -4.47 -7.22 18.54
CA SER A 71 -5.45 -6.13 18.50
C SER A 71 -4.95 -4.92 17.73
N HIS A 72 -3.65 -4.60 17.84
CA HIS A 72 -3.00 -3.55 17.05
C HIS A 72 -3.01 -3.92 15.56
N VAL A 73 -2.57 -5.12 15.20
CA VAL A 73 -2.59 -5.66 13.82
C VAL A 73 -4.01 -5.53 13.21
N LYS A 74 -5.04 -6.02 13.91
CA LYS A 74 -6.43 -5.94 13.40
C LYS A 74 -6.96 -4.51 13.29
N GLY A 75 -6.60 -3.63 14.23
CA GLY A 75 -6.97 -2.23 14.19
C GLY A 75 -6.33 -1.51 12.98
N THR A 76 -5.05 -1.77 12.75
CA THR A 76 -4.28 -1.22 11.64
C THR A 76 -4.81 -1.72 10.29
N ALA A 77 -5.13 -3.01 10.17
CA ALA A 77 -5.74 -3.59 8.97
C ALA A 77 -7.05 -2.88 8.57
N GLY A 78 -7.87 -2.49 9.55
CA GLY A 78 -9.09 -1.71 9.29
C GLY A 78 -8.80 -0.32 8.67
N VAL A 79 -7.74 0.34 9.13
CA VAL A 79 -7.29 1.63 8.57
C VAL A 79 -6.75 1.43 7.16
N GLN A 80 -5.92 0.41 6.95
CA GLN A 80 -5.29 0.08 5.67
C GLN A 80 -6.33 -0.22 4.57
N ARG A 81 -7.40 -0.97 4.89
CA ARG A 81 -8.53 -1.22 3.96
C ARG A 81 -9.13 0.09 3.44
N GLY A 82 -9.38 1.03 4.34
CA GLY A 82 -9.91 2.35 3.96
C GLY A 82 -8.94 3.17 3.11
N ILE A 83 -7.64 3.11 3.38
CA ILE A 83 -6.60 3.80 2.60
C ILE A 83 -6.48 3.19 1.20
N LEU A 84 -6.37 1.86 1.11
CA LEU A 84 -6.23 1.16 -0.17
C LEU A 84 -7.49 1.35 -1.03
N ARG A 85 -8.69 1.23 -0.44
CA ARG A 85 -9.95 1.50 -1.14
C ARG A 85 -9.95 2.92 -1.71
N ARG A 86 -9.57 3.93 -0.89
CA ARG A 86 -9.52 5.33 -1.35
C ARG A 86 -8.50 5.54 -2.46
N ALA A 87 -7.37 4.83 -2.45
CA ALA A 87 -6.36 4.90 -3.50
C ALA A 87 -6.90 4.32 -4.83
N VAL A 88 -7.65 3.22 -4.78
CA VAL A 88 -8.33 2.66 -5.96
C VAL A 88 -9.34 3.67 -6.51
N ASP A 89 -10.22 4.22 -5.66
CA ASP A 89 -11.24 5.23 -6.06
C ASP A 89 -10.63 6.53 -6.63
N ALA A 90 -9.41 6.85 -6.24
CA ALA A 90 -8.71 8.05 -6.69
C ALA A 90 -7.87 7.83 -7.96
N THR A 91 -7.75 6.60 -8.40
CA THR A 91 -6.95 6.21 -9.56
C THR A 91 -7.87 5.91 -10.74
N ARG A 92 -7.55 6.46 -11.91
CA ARG A 92 -8.37 6.25 -13.12
C ARG A 92 -8.43 4.80 -13.56
N THR A 93 -9.44 4.43 -14.30
CA THR A 93 -9.53 3.14 -14.99
C THR A 93 -8.28 2.89 -15.86
N GLY A 94 -7.72 1.68 -15.79
CA GLY A 94 -6.42 1.32 -16.37
C GLY A 94 -5.20 1.89 -15.64
N GLY A 95 -5.42 2.62 -14.56
CA GLY A 95 -4.36 3.13 -13.68
C GLY A 95 -3.81 2.05 -12.74
N THR A 96 -2.68 2.31 -12.12
CA THR A 96 -1.98 1.35 -11.25
C THR A 96 -1.97 1.83 -9.81
N VAL A 97 -2.35 0.93 -8.89
CA VAL A 97 -2.17 1.12 -7.45
C VAL A 97 -1.15 0.10 -6.94
N VAL A 98 -0.15 0.55 -6.20
CA VAL A 98 0.79 -0.33 -5.50
C VAL A 98 0.52 -0.21 -4.01
N TYR A 99 0.25 -1.33 -3.37
CA TYR A 99 0.10 -1.44 -1.93
C TYR A 99 1.35 -2.06 -1.33
N ALA A 100 1.89 -1.45 -0.29
CA ALA A 100 3.11 -1.91 0.36
C ALA A 100 3.04 -1.73 1.88
N THR A 101 3.64 -2.69 2.60
CA THR A 101 3.81 -2.65 4.05
C THR A 101 5.18 -3.20 4.45
N CYS A 102 5.63 -2.89 5.66
CA CYS A 102 6.80 -3.49 6.26
C CYS A 102 6.43 -4.48 7.38
N THR A 103 5.34 -5.23 7.23
CA THR A 103 4.91 -6.28 8.17
C THR A 103 4.81 -7.66 7.50
N PHE A 104 4.80 -8.71 8.32
CA PHE A 104 4.57 -10.09 7.86
C PHE A 104 3.11 -10.54 8.06
N ALA A 105 2.31 -9.80 8.83
CA ALA A 105 0.95 -10.17 9.19
C ALA A 105 0.05 -10.29 7.95
N PRO A 106 -0.51 -11.47 7.61
CA PRO A 106 -1.45 -11.59 6.51
C PRO A 106 -2.71 -10.76 6.70
N GLU A 107 -3.09 -10.47 7.94
CA GLU A 107 -4.22 -9.59 8.29
C GLU A 107 -4.05 -8.17 7.77
N GLU A 108 -2.78 -7.69 7.69
CA GLU A 108 -2.43 -6.35 7.21
C GLU A 108 -2.01 -6.35 5.73
N ASN A 109 -1.78 -7.51 5.15
CA ASN A 109 -1.29 -7.72 3.80
C ASN A 109 -2.41 -8.29 2.91
N GLU A 110 -2.48 -9.61 2.80
CA GLU A 110 -3.40 -10.29 1.90
C GLU A 110 -4.87 -10.00 2.25
N ALA A 111 -5.25 -10.02 3.53
CA ALA A 111 -6.63 -9.76 3.93
C ALA A 111 -7.08 -8.30 3.64
N VAL A 112 -6.14 -7.36 3.54
CA VAL A 112 -6.44 -5.98 3.13
C VAL A 112 -6.66 -5.90 1.64
N VAL A 113 -5.80 -6.55 0.86
CA VAL A 113 -5.91 -6.57 -0.60
C VAL A 113 -7.14 -7.36 -1.04
N ASP A 114 -7.37 -8.54 -0.47
CA ASP A 114 -8.53 -9.38 -0.70
C ASP A 114 -9.85 -8.62 -0.51
N HIS A 115 -9.97 -7.91 0.61
CA HIS A 115 -11.14 -7.07 0.90
C HIS A 115 -11.40 -6.00 -0.19
N VAL A 116 -10.36 -5.46 -0.81
CA VAL A 116 -10.54 -4.45 -1.85
C VAL A 116 -10.85 -5.09 -3.20
N LEU A 117 -10.29 -6.28 -3.49
CA LEU A 117 -10.62 -7.06 -4.67
C LEU A 117 -12.11 -7.46 -4.72
N ASP A 118 -12.73 -7.72 -3.57
CA ASP A 118 -14.16 -8.07 -3.47
C ASP A 118 -15.10 -7.03 -4.11
N SER A 119 -14.66 -5.77 -4.24
CA SER A 119 -15.47 -4.74 -4.91
C SER A 119 -15.59 -4.93 -6.42
N GLY A 120 -14.63 -5.65 -7.04
CA GLY A 120 -14.56 -5.85 -8.48
C GLY A 120 -14.01 -4.66 -9.28
N ASP A 121 -13.61 -3.58 -8.60
CA ASP A 121 -13.13 -2.34 -9.25
C ASP A 121 -11.63 -2.39 -9.58
N CYS A 122 -10.92 -3.43 -9.17
CA CYS A 122 -9.50 -3.61 -9.46
C CYS A 122 -9.14 -5.09 -9.50
N GLU A 123 -8.00 -5.41 -10.09
CA GLU A 123 -7.44 -6.75 -10.15
C GLU A 123 -5.93 -6.74 -9.91
N LEU A 124 -5.40 -7.84 -9.35
CA LEU A 124 -3.96 -8.01 -9.15
C LEU A 124 -3.24 -8.28 -10.47
N ARG A 125 -2.14 -7.58 -10.68
CA ARG A 125 -1.24 -7.76 -11.83
C ARG A 125 0.08 -8.36 -11.39
N THR A 126 0.57 -9.30 -12.18
CA THR A 126 1.93 -9.83 -12.04
C THR A 126 2.96 -8.75 -12.35
N TRP A 127 4.08 -8.78 -11.65
CA TRP A 127 5.24 -7.94 -11.91
C TRP A 127 6.51 -8.68 -11.49
N GLU A 128 7.64 -8.27 -12.04
CA GLU A 128 8.93 -8.88 -11.73
C GLU A 128 9.65 -8.06 -10.67
N PRO A 129 10.07 -8.67 -9.54
CA PRO A 129 10.91 -7.98 -8.56
C PRO A 129 12.28 -7.61 -9.17
N PRO A 130 12.99 -6.63 -8.59
CA PRO A 130 14.33 -6.29 -9.04
C PRO A 130 15.25 -7.51 -9.09
N ALA A 131 16.13 -7.55 -10.08
CA ALA A 131 17.08 -8.65 -10.24
C ALA A 131 17.91 -8.88 -8.96
N GLY A 132 17.99 -10.13 -8.53
CA GLY A 132 18.69 -10.52 -7.30
C GLY A 132 17.86 -10.41 -6.03
N PHE A 133 16.58 -10.04 -6.13
CA PHE A 133 15.63 -10.08 -5.03
C PHE A 133 14.86 -11.38 -5.03
N ASP A 134 14.94 -12.13 -3.93
CA ASP A 134 14.23 -13.40 -3.73
C ASP A 134 12.91 -13.13 -2.98
N THR A 135 11.78 -13.48 -3.59
CA THR A 135 10.45 -13.24 -3.02
C THR A 135 9.62 -14.51 -2.98
N ASP A 136 8.75 -14.61 -1.99
CA ASP A 136 7.69 -15.61 -1.97
C ASP A 136 6.37 -15.01 -2.48
N PRO A 137 5.46 -15.82 -3.03
CA PRO A 137 4.12 -15.37 -3.37
C PRO A 137 3.33 -14.96 -2.12
N GLY A 138 2.29 -14.16 -2.32
CA GLY A 138 1.31 -13.92 -1.27
C GLY A 138 0.59 -15.21 -0.87
N VAL A 139 0.10 -15.26 0.37
CA VAL A 139 -0.62 -16.41 0.89
C VAL A 139 -2.10 -16.36 0.49
N THR A 140 -2.68 -17.51 0.17
CA THR A 140 -4.10 -17.65 -0.18
C THR A 140 -4.94 -18.27 0.93
N GLU A 141 -4.31 -18.61 2.06
CA GLU A 141 -4.97 -19.13 3.25
C GLU A 141 -4.19 -18.73 4.51
N TRP A 142 -4.88 -18.29 5.56
CA TRP A 142 -4.30 -17.98 6.85
C TRP A 142 -5.29 -18.17 7.99
N GLN A 143 -4.92 -18.96 9.01
CA GLN A 143 -5.73 -19.24 10.21
C GLN A 143 -7.16 -19.72 9.91
N GLY A 144 -7.35 -20.44 8.80
CA GLY A 144 -8.66 -20.95 8.36
C GLY A 144 -9.50 -19.99 7.52
N GLU A 145 -9.00 -18.79 7.27
CA GLU A 145 -9.56 -17.85 6.30
C GLU A 145 -8.92 -18.09 4.94
N SER A 146 -9.72 -18.10 3.88
CA SER A 146 -9.25 -18.22 2.50
C SER A 146 -9.35 -16.88 1.80
N TYR A 147 -8.36 -16.56 0.99
CA TYR A 147 -8.26 -15.33 0.20
C TYR A 147 -8.31 -15.63 -1.30
N ASP A 148 -8.51 -14.61 -2.11
CA ASP A 148 -8.50 -14.72 -3.56
C ASP A 148 -7.17 -15.32 -4.08
N HIS A 149 -7.25 -16.32 -4.96
CA HIS A 149 -6.08 -16.99 -5.52
C HIS A 149 -5.13 -16.06 -6.29
N SER A 150 -5.62 -14.93 -6.81
CA SER A 150 -4.77 -13.95 -7.48
C SER A 150 -3.72 -13.34 -6.55
N LEU A 151 -3.88 -13.45 -5.23
CA LEU A 151 -2.91 -12.99 -4.23
C LEU A 151 -1.54 -13.66 -4.34
N GLU A 152 -1.44 -14.82 -4.97
CA GLU A 152 -0.15 -15.41 -5.36
C GLU A 152 0.70 -14.49 -6.26
N ARG A 153 0.10 -13.45 -6.88
CA ARG A 153 0.81 -12.43 -7.68
C ARG A 153 1.45 -11.33 -6.83
N ALA A 154 1.12 -11.26 -5.55
CA ALA A 154 1.80 -10.38 -4.61
C ALA A 154 3.16 -10.95 -4.21
N HIS A 155 4.03 -10.11 -3.69
CA HIS A 155 5.38 -10.50 -3.30
C HIS A 155 5.61 -10.27 -1.80
N ARG A 156 6.14 -11.30 -1.14
CA ARG A 156 6.62 -11.27 0.23
C ARG A 156 8.14 -11.32 0.24
N VAL A 157 8.76 -10.37 0.92
CA VAL A 157 10.21 -10.29 1.11
C VAL A 157 10.55 -10.66 2.55
N TYR A 158 11.39 -11.66 2.71
CA TYR A 158 11.82 -12.12 4.03
C TYR A 158 13.30 -11.80 4.28
N PRO A 159 13.64 -11.37 5.51
CA PRO A 159 15.01 -10.96 5.87
C PRO A 159 16.06 -12.09 5.68
N HIS A 160 15.68 -13.33 5.91
CA HIS A 160 16.58 -14.47 5.81
C HIS A 160 17.01 -14.82 4.37
N ARG A 161 16.29 -14.28 3.36
CA ARG A 161 16.61 -14.50 1.95
C ARG A 161 17.38 -13.34 1.32
N ASN A 162 17.14 -12.11 1.77
CA ASN A 162 17.65 -10.92 1.10
C ASN A 162 18.59 -10.07 1.98
N ASP A 163 18.83 -10.45 3.24
CA ASP A 163 19.52 -9.62 4.25
C ASP A 163 18.96 -8.20 4.37
N THR A 164 17.64 -8.06 4.26
CA THR A 164 16.89 -6.79 4.31
C THR A 164 15.93 -6.78 5.51
N GLY A 165 15.07 -5.77 5.58
CA GLY A 165 13.82 -5.83 6.35
C GLY A 165 12.79 -6.71 5.67
N GLY A 166 11.71 -7.05 6.42
CA GLY A 166 10.54 -7.69 5.83
C GLY A 166 9.68 -6.71 5.07
N PHE A 167 9.03 -7.18 4.00
CA PHE A 167 8.20 -6.33 3.15
C PHE A 167 7.13 -7.14 2.43
N PHE A 168 5.99 -6.50 2.16
CA PHE A 168 4.95 -7.02 1.30
C PHE A 168 4.65 -6.01 0.21
N CYS A 169 4.36 -6.48 -1.00
CA CYS A 169 4.01 -5.60 -2.11
C CYS A 169 3.00 -6.26 -3.05
N ALA A 170 1.90 -5.58 -3.31
CA ALA A 170 0.87 -5.97 -4.27
C ALA A 170 0.65 -4.87 -5.30
N LYS A 171 0.59 -5.25 -6.58
CA LYS A 171 0.32 -4.34 -7.69
C LYS A 171 -1.09 -4.61 -8.21
N LEU A 172 -1.94 -3.58 -8.19
CA LEU A 172 -3.30 -3.61 -8.67
C LEU A 172 -3.46 -2.72 -9.92
N GLU A 173 -4.35 -3.10 -10.80
CA GLU A 173 -4.85 -2.25 -11.88
C GLU A 173 -6.32 -1.98 -11.64
N VAL A 174 -6.72 -0.71 -11.77
CA VAL A 174 -8.12 -0.28 -11.64
C VAL A 174 -8.88 -0.65 -12.92
N THR A 175 -10.03 -1.30 -12.77
CA THR A 175 -10.82 -1.84 -13.90
C THR A 175 -12.14 -1.11 -14.13
N ALA A 176 -12.65 -0.40 -13.12
CA ALA A 176 -13.91 0.34 -13.20
C ALA A 176 -13.79 1.74 -12.59
#